data_1b6ebb34cdb66139ab8b7b958702ef00
#
_entry.id   1b6ebb34cdb66139ab8b7b958702ef00
#
_cell.length_a   1.000
_cell.length_b   1.000
_cell.length_c   1.000
_cell.angle_alpha   90.00
_cell.angle_beta   90.00
_cell.angle_gamma   90.00
#
_symmetry.space_group_name_H-M   'P 1'
#
loop_
_entity.id
_entity.type
_entity.pdbx_description
1 polymer ?
#
loop_
_entity_poly.entity_id
_entity_poly.type
_entity_poly.pdbx_seq_one_letter_code
_entity_poly.pdbx_strand_id
1 'polypeptide(L)'
;MLFTDYRPYYPAATQKSRDLEMYRQNFCGCHWSNVEAAEERAERARQRKQKKAEEKQAKLRSLTTSDFDYDLPQELIAQTPHPTRDGCKMLVMKRENGSLQDRIFRDIYDYLKPGDLLVANETRVIPARLLGNKHETGGAAEVLLLRERFDIEEKTSTSAVWEALVKPGRRLKPGAIIDFTREQNDSLSASSNDPASTSDSPVIMQVEVLDWIEDAQKGERLVRLTTPLDSLDEALHQIGHTPLPPYIKNYQGDEELYQTVFSREEKSAAAPTAGLHFTPELIERLKEKGVGFETVHLEVGLDTFRVVETEDPHEHHMHTEYYSVPQKTVDAIKRTKENGGRVIAVGTTSVRSLESAWDNEASELVARERQTTNLFIFPGYTFNVVDALITNFHVPRSTLMMLVSAFSSRDNIMKAYRHAIKRKYRLLSFGDAMFIY
;
A
#
# COMPACT_ATOMS: atom_id res chain seq x y z
N MET A 1 -63.23 27.52 -9.67
CA MET A 1 -62.88 27.41 -8.24
C MET A 1 -61.40 27.46 -8.11
N LEU A 2 -60.91 28.56 -7.62
CA LEU A 2 -59.51 28.91 -7.45
C LEU A 2 -58.98 28.21 -6.17
N PHE A 3 -57.90 27.46 -6.24
CA PHE A 3 -57.09 27.13 -5.07
C PHE A 3 -55.75 27.83 -5.21
N THR A 4 -55.54 28.80 -4.34
CA THR A 4 -54.38 29.62 -4.21
C THR A 4 -53.27 28.83 -3.52
N ASP A 5 -52.08 28.84 -4.12
CA ASP A 5 -50.80 28.42 -3.59
C ASP A 5 -50.46 29.17 -2.29
N TYR A 6 -50.41 28.47 -1.17
CA TYR A 6 -49.90 28.98 0.10
C TYR A 6 -48.44 28.53 0.25
N ARG A 7 -47.48 29.35 -0.20
CA ARG A 7 -46.06 29.18 0.19
C ARG A 7 -45.81 29.87 1.52
N PRO A 8 -45.27 29.19 2.54
CA PRO A 8 -44.88 29.86 3.75
C PRO A 8 -43.68 30.78 3.48
N TYR A 9 -43.85 32.07 3.72
CA TYR A 9 -42.81 33.11 3.67
C TYR A 9 -41.91 32.94 4.90
N TYR A 10 -40.61 32.62 4.71
CA TYR A 10 -39.61 32.65 5.77
C TYR A 10 -38.98 34.05 5.83
N PRO A 11 -39.15 34.83 6.88
CA PRO A 11 -38.52 36.15 7.01
C PRO A 11 -37.03 36.03 7.26
N ALA A 12 -36.26 36.99 6.74
CA ALA A 12 -34.83 37.11 6.96
C ALA A 12 -34.45 37.23 8.46
N ALA A 13 -33.22 36.88 8.82
CA ALA A 13 -32.75 36.78 10.22
C ALA A 13 -33.01 37.99 11.12
N THR A 14 -33.12 39.21 10.52
CA THR A 14 -33.44 40.47 11.21
C THR A 14 -34.91 40.60 11.65
N GLN A 15 -35.82 39.87 10.99
CA GLN A 15 -37.24 39.86 11.37
C GLN A 15 -37.51 38.87 12.49
N LYS A 16 -36.76 37.76 12.53
CA LYS A 16 -36.84 36.77 13.61
C LYS A 16 -36.47 37.36 14.99
N SER A 17 -35.55 38.35 15.05
CA SER A 17 -35.18 38.98 16.30
C SER A 17 -36.25 39.97 16.81
N ARG A 18 -36.99 40.64 15.92
CA ARG A 18 -38.07 41.55 16.29
C ARG A 18 -39.33 40.80 16.71
N ASP A 19 -39.66 39.73 16.04
CA ASP A 19 -40.80 38.85 16.41
C ASP A 19 -40.56 38.17 17.75
N LEU A 20 -39.32 37.80 18.06
CA LEU A 20 -38.90 37.27 19.36
C LEU A 20 -39.06 38.30 20.50
N GLU A 21 -38.80 39.55 20.22
CA GLU A 21 -38.92 40.65 21.21
C GLU A 21 -40.38 41.01 21.49
N MET A 22 -41.28 40.94 20.49
CA MET A 22 -42.72 41.14 20.63
C MET A 22 -43.40 39.96 21.39
N TYR A 23 -42.91 38.72 21.19
CA TYR A 23 -43.36 37.54 21.98
C TYR A 23 -42.87 37.60 23.43
N ARG A 24 -41.71 38.16 23.72
CA ARG A 24 -41.17 38.33 25.09
C ARG A 24 -42.05 39.22 25.96
N GLN A 25 -42.77 40.19 25.36
CA GLN A 25 -43.62 41.09 26.12
C GLN A 25 -45.01 40.54 26.45
N ASN A 26 -45.41 39.42 25.83
CA ASN A 26 -46.80 38.93 25.93
C ASN A 26 -46.99 37.52 26.57
N PHE A 27 -45.92 36.84 26.95
CA PHE A 27 -45.99 35.49 27.53
C PHE A 27 -45.17 35.33 28.82
N CYS A 28 -45.76 34.71 29.83
CA CYS A 28 -45.24 34.53 31.18
C CYS A 28 -43.82 33.89 31.18
N GLY A 29 -42.85 34.47 31.90
CA GLY A 29 -41.42 34.26 31.86
C GLY A 29 -40.87 32.84 32.09
N CYS A 30 -41.70 31.83 32.39
CA CYS A 30 -41.22 30.48 32.70
C CYS A 30 -40.88 29.64 31.47
N HIS A 31 -41.38 29.93 30.30
CA HIS A 31 -41.14 29.16 29.08
C HIS A 31 -39.84 29.61 28.32
N TRP A 32 -39.49 30.86 28.41
CA TRP A 32 -38.35 31.46 27.76
C TRP A 32 -37.01 31.13 28.43
N SER A 33 -36.99 31.04 29.76
CA SER A 33 -35.77 30.65 30.47
C SER A 33 -35.29 29.23 30.09
N ASN A 34 -36.18 28.33 29.70
CA ASN A 34 -35.85 26.98 29.25
C ASN A 34 -35.29 26.98 27.78
N VAL A 35 -35.79 27.88 26.92
CA VAL A 35 -35.32 28.02 25.52
C VAL A 35 -33.95 28.63 25.50
N GLU A 36 -33.74 29.77 26.20
CA GLU A 36 -32.43 30.43 26.32
C GLU A 36 -31.39 29.51 26.94
N ALA A 37 -31.73 28.75 27.98
CA ALA A 37 -30.84 27.76 28.59
C ALA A 37 -30.52 26.60 27.64
N ALA A 38 -31.44 26.19 26.76
CA ALA A 38 -31.21 25.15 25.74
C ALA A 38 -30.33 25.68 24.62
N GLU A 39 -30.52 26.91 24.16
CA GLU A 39 -29.65 27.54 23.17
C GLU A 39 -28.22 27.77 23.70
N GLU A 40 -28.07 28.26 24.94
CA GLU A 40 -26.74 28.33 25.56
C GLU A 40 -26.04 26.96 25.71
N ARG A 41 -26.79 25.92 26.08
CA ARG A 41 -26.23 24.56 26.15
C ARG A 41 -25.78 24.06 24.77
N ALA A 42 -26.58 24.33 23.73
CA ALA A 42 -26.25 23.97 22.35
C ALA A 42 -25.02 24.72 21.88
N GLU A 43 -24.92 26.03 22.17
CA GLU A 43 -23.76 26.84 21.80
C GLU A 43 -22.50 26.40 22.54
N ARG A 44 -22.55 26.17 23.85
CA ARG A 44 -21.44 25.61 24.63
C ARG A 44 -21.02 24.22 24.12
N ALA A 45 -21.98 23.40 23.66
CA ALA A 45 -21.68 22.10 23.07
C ALA A 45 -20.96 22.26 21.70
N ARG A 46 -21.37 23.21 20.86
CA ARG A 46 -20.71 23.55 19.59
C ARG A 46 -19.29 24.04 19.82
N GLN A 47 -19.10 25.01 20.74
CA GLN A 47 -17.79 25.54 21.10
C GLN A 47 -16.84 24.45 21.65
N ARG A 48 -17.35 23.55 22.50
CA ARG A 48 -16.57 22.40 22.99
C ARG A 48 -16.19 21.44 21.87
N LYS A 49 -17.11 21.20 20.91
CA LYS A 49 -16.86 20.34 19.76
C LYS A 49 -15.80 20.98 18.84
N GLN A 50 -15.91 22.28 18.59
CA GLN A 50 -14.95 23.04 17.78
C GLN A 50 -13.56 23.04 18.43
N LYS A 51 -13.46 23.38 19.74
CA LYS A 51 -12.19 23.37 20.47
C LYS A 51 -11.53 21.99 20.44
N LYS A 52 -12.30 20.91 20.63
CA LYS A 52 -11.77 19.53 20.51
C LYS A 52 -11.28 19.20 19.11
N ALA A 53 -11.95 19.72 18.06
CA ALA A 53 -11.53 19.51 16.68
C ALA A 53 -10.21 20.28 16.40
N GLU A 54 -10.09 21.52 16.89
CA GLU A 54 -8.87 22.34 16.78
C GLU A 54 -7.69 21.69 17.53
N GLU A 55 -7.90 21.22 18.77
CA GLU A 55 -6.89 20.50 19.56
C GLU A 55 -6.46 19.20 18.85
N LYS A 56 -7.43 18.46 18.28
CA LYS A 56 -7.13 17.25 17.50
C LYS A 56 -6.30 17.59 16.26
N GLN A 57 -6.65 18.62 15.54
CA GLN A 57 -5.92 19.06 14.35
C GLN A 57 -4.52 19.57 14.68
N ALA A 58 -4.37 20.35 15.77
CA ALA A 58 -3.07 20.78 16.26
C ALA A 58 -2.18 19.58 16.64
N LYS A 59 -2.74 18.56 17.35
CA LYS A 59 -2.03 17.31 17.67
C LYS A 59 -1.61 16.55 16.40
N LEU A 60 -2.44 16.51 15.37
CA LEU A 60 -2.10 15.84 14.11
C LEU A 60 -0.95 16.56 13.38
N ARG A 61 -0.94 17.89 13.40
CA ARG A 61 0.15 18.70 12.80
C ARG A 61 1.46 18.62 13.56
N SER A 62 1.46 18.23 14.82
CA SER A 62 2.68 18.07 15.64
C SER A 62 3.26 16.66 15.61
N LEU A 63 2.68 15.73 14.84
CA LEU A 63 3.23 14.39 14.71
C LEU A 63 4.52 14.43 13.90
N THR A 64 5.51 13.73 14.41
CA THR A 64 6.83 13.55 13.79
C THR A 64 6.99 12.12 13.28
N THR A 65 8.00 11.87 12.46
CA THR A 65 8.33 10.52 11.99
C THR A 65 8.67 9.59 13.15
N SER A 66 9.30 10.12 14.19
CA SER A 66 9.63 9.37 15.42
C SER A 66 8.38 8.92 16.20
N ASP A 67 7.23 9.56 16.02
CA ASP A 67 5.96 9.12 16.61
C ASP A 67 5.47 7.77 16.07
N PHE A 68 5.97 7.34 14.90
CA PHE A 68 5.64 6.08 14.24
C PHE A 68 6.73 5.02 14.43
N ASP A 69 7.62 5.25 15.37
CA ASP A 69 8.68 4.32 15.73
C ASP A 69 8.19 3.30 16.77
N TYR A 70 8.73 2.10 16.70
CA TYR A 70 8.54 1.04 17.68
C TYR A 70 9.74 0.10 17.66
N ASP A 71 10.01 -0.56 18.76
CA ASP A 71 11.06 -1.59 18.84
C ASP A 71 10.60 -2.83 18.04
N LEU A 72 11.29 -3.09 16.92
CA LEU A 72 11.04 -4.22 16.02
C LEU A 72 11.98 -5.38 16.37
N PRO A 73 11.50 -6.42 17.09
CA PRO A 73 12.34 -7.56 17.44
C PRO A 73 12.73 -8.34 16.18
N GLN A 74 14.02 -8.50 15.96
CA GLN A 74 14.57 -9.13 14.76
C GLN A 74 14.11 -10.59 14.62
N GLU A 75 13.94 -11.28 15.73
CA GLU A 75 13.45 -12.67 15.79
C GLU A 75 11.98 -12.83 15.39
N LEU A 76 11.20 -11.75 15.36
CA LEU A 76 9.82 -11.76 14.91
C LEU A 76 9.67 -11.45 13.41
N ILE A 77 10.72 -11.00 12.74
CA ILE A 77 10.70 -10.79 11.30
C ILE A 77 10.65 -12.14 10.60
N ALA A 78 9.53 -12.40 9.92
CA ALA A 78 9.32 -13.67 9.23
C ALA A 78 10.31 -13.84 8.05
N GLN A 79 11.11 -14.89 8.08
CA GLN A 79 12.08 -15.20 7.03
C GLN A 79 11.53 -16.16 5.97
N THR A 80 10.43 -16.85 6.27
CA THR A 80 9.75 -17.80 5.36
C THR A 80 8.24 -17.59 5.45
N PRO A 81 7.48 -17.89 4.39
CA PRO A 81 6.03 -17.87 4.48
C PRO A 81 5.49 -18.89 5.50
N HIS A 82 4.23 -18.74 5.90
CA HIS A 82 3.55 -19.75 6.69
C HIS A 82 3.29 -21.00 5.82
N PRO A 83 3.41 -22.24 6.34
CA PRO A 83 3.20 -23.47 5.57
C PRO A 83 1.86 -23.52 4.81
N THR A 84 0.81 -22.98 5.40
CA THR A 84 -0.49 -22.74 4.73
C THR A 84 -0.75 -21.24 4.72
N ARG A 85 -1.02 -20.63 3.55
CA ARG A 85 -1.18 -19.18 3.42
C ARG A 85 -2.21 -18.61 4.42
N ASP A 86 -3.37 -19.25 4.53
CA ASP A 86 -4.48 -18.83 5.39
C ASP A 86 -4.38 -19.32 6.85
N GLY A 87 -3.31 -20.05 7.19
CA GLY A 87 -3.05 -20.57 8.54
C GLY A 87 -2.29 -19.59 9.45
N CYS A 88 -1.79 -18.47 8.93
CA CYS A 88 -1.10 -17.46 9.72
C CYS A 88 -2.04 -16.79 10.74
N LYS A 89 -1.49 -16.14 11.78
CA LYS A 89 -2.30 -15.36 12.71
C LYS A 89 -2.89 -14.12 12.05
N MET A 90 -4.04 -13.69 12.55
CA MET A 90 -4.67 -12.44 12.16
C MET A 90 -5.06 -11.65 13.40
N LEU A 91 -4.54 -10.41 13.52
CA LEU A 91 -4.96 -9.48 14.55
C LEU A 91 -6.14 -8.65 14.04
N VAL A 92 -7.32 -8.93 14.59
CA VAL A 92 -8.53 -8.18 14.25
C VAL A 92 -8.64 -6.97 15.16
N MET A 93 -8.79 -5.79 14.56
CA MET A 93 -8.92 -4.52 15.27
C MET A 93 -10.16 -3.75 14.83
N LYS A 94 -10.98 -3.33 15.78
CA LYS A 94 -12.04 -2.35 15.51
C LYS A 94 -11.43 -0.97 15.29
N ARG A 95 -11.73 -0.37 14.13
CA ARG A 95 -11.19 0.92 13.68
C ARG A 95 -11.47 2.05 14.68
N GLU A 96 -12.66 2.10 15.24
CA GLU A 96 -13.13 3.22 16.07
C GLU A 96 -12.47 3.26 17.45
N ASN A 97 -12.34 2.12 18.14
CA ASN A 97 -11.96 2.05 19.55
C ASN A 97 -10.68 1.24 19.83
N GLY A 98 -10.07 0.66 18.80
CA GLY A 98 -8.84 -0.12 18.93
C GLY A 98 -8.98 -1.39 19.77
N SER A 99 -10.20 -1.97 19.87
CA SER A 99 -10.39 -3.28 20.50
C SER A 99 -9.75 -4.37 19.63
N LEU A 100 -9.04 -5.32 20.27
CA LEU A 100 -8.22 -6.32 19.63
C LEU A 100 -8.76 -7.74 19.88
N GLN A 101 -8.65 -8.60 18.86
CA GLN A 101 -8.93 -10.03 18.96
C GLN A 101 -7.87 -10.81 18.17
N ASP A 102 -7.30 -11.85 18.80
CA ASP A 102 -6.40 -12.79 18.12
C ASP A 102 -7.22 -13.84 17.36
N ARG A 103 -6.90 -14.05 16.07
CA ARG A 103 -7.55 -15.01 15.15
C ARG A 103 -6.51 -15.68 14.27
N ILE A 104 -6.96 -16.62 13.43
CA ILE A 104 -6.23 -17.16 12.29
C ILE A 104 -6.81 -16.55 11.02
N PHE A 105 -6.00 -16.36 9.96
CA PHE A 105 -6.43 -15.61 8.78
C PHE A 105 -7.68 -16.18 8.11
N ARG A 106 -7.83 -17.51 8.06
CA ARG A 106 -9.04 -18.14 7.51
C ARG A 106 -10.34 -17.74 8.20
N ASP A 107 -10.26 -17.25 9.46
CA ASP A 107 -11.42 -16.74 10.22
C ASP A 107 -11.93 -15.40 9.68
N ILE A 108 -11.23 -14.79 8.70
CA ILE A 108 -11.73 -13.60 7.99
C ILE A 108 -13.12 -13.87 7.38
N TYR A 109 -13.39 -15.14 7.06
CA TYR A 109 -14.70 -15.60 6.62
C TYR A 109 -15.83 -15.16 7.56
N ASP A 110 -15.62 -15.19 8.87
CA ASP A 110 -16.63 -14.84 9.88
C ASP A 110 -16.85 -13.33 10.00
N TYR A 111 -15.90 -12.53 9.58
CA TYR A 111 -15.93 -11.05 9.64
C TYR A 111 -16.50 -10.39 8.40
N LEU A 112 -16.43 -11.05 7.26
CA LEU A 112 -16.98 -10.57 6.00
C LEU A 112 -18.44 -11.00 5.87
N LYS A 113 -19.25 -10.15 5.23
CA LYS A 113 -20.71 -10.33 5.10
C LYS A 113 -21.09 -10.38 3.62
N PRO A 114 -22.23 -11.03 3.27
CA PRO A 114 -22.81 -10.88 1.94
C PRO A 114 -22.95 -9.40 1.57
N GLY A 115 -22.55 -9.05 0.36
CA GLY A 115 -22.54 -7.66 -0.13
C GLY A 115 -21.25 -6.88 0.16
N ASP A 116 -20.32 -7.37 0.98
CA ASP A 116 -18.97 -6.82 1.09
C ASP A 116 -18.17 -7.06 -0.20
N LEU A 117 -17.21 -6.19 -0.49
CA LEU A 117 -16.31 -6.29 -1.65
C LEU A 117 -14.86 -6.24 -1.21
N LEU A 118 -14.11 -7.29 -1.48
CA LEU A 118 -12.65 -7.30 -1.40
C LEU A 118 -12.06 -6.70 -2.67
N VAL A 119 -11.11 -5.78 -2.54
CA VAL A 119 -10.35 -5.21 -3.66
C VAL A 119 -8.87 -5.43 -3.41
N ALA A 120 -8.23 -6.21 -4.29
CA ALA A 120 -6.84 -6.62 -4.17
C ALA A 120 -5.97 -6.10 -5.32
N ASN A 121 -4.67 -5.90 -5.07
CA ASN A 121 -3.71 -5.58 -6.11
C ASN A 121 -3.26 -6.88 -6.81
N GLU A 122 -3.55 -7.00 -8.12
CA GLU A 122 -3.24 -8.19 -8.93
C GLU A 122 -1.87 -8.16 -9.60
N THR A 123 -1.02 -7.20 -9.24
CA THR A 123 0.34 -7.15 -9.79
C THR A 123 1.14 -8.40 -9.45
N ARG A 124 1.99 -8.82 -10.38
CA ARG A 124 2.95 -9.91 -10.21
C ARG A 124 4.36 -9.34 -10.17
N VAL A 125 5.21 -9.92 -9.34
CA VAL A 125 6.60 -9.51 -9.23
C VAL A 125 7.39 -10.05 -10.40
N ILE A 126 8.17 -9.19 -11.06
CA ILE A 126 9.10 -9.57 -12.12
C ILE A 126 10.35 -10.24 -11.51
N PRO A 127 11.02 -11.15 -12.21
CA PRO A 127 12.30 -11.69 -11.79
C PRO A 127 13.41 -10.66 -11.98
N ALA A 128 13.35 -9.58 -11.18
CA ALA A 128 14.13 -8.36 -11.37
C ALA A 128 15.53 -8.38 -10.74
N ARG A 129 15.85 -9.38 -9.95
CA ARG A 129 17.16 -9.53 -9.31
C ARG A 129 18.06 -10.40 -10.15
N LEU A 130 19.09 -9.80 -10.75
CA LEU A 130 20.02 -10.44 -11.68
C LEU A 130 21.39 -10.60 -11.02
N LEU A 131 21.94 -11.82 -11.06
CA LEU A 131 23.25 -12.15 -10.54
C LEU A 131 24.18 -12.52 -11.71
N GLY A 132 25.24 -11.77 -11.89
CA GLY A 132 26.12 -11.90 -13.04
C GLY A 132 27.57 -11.55 -12.74
N ASN A 133 28.38 -11.51 -13.78
CA ASN A 133 29.80 -11.17 -13.70
C ASN A 133 30.13 -9.97 -14.59
N LYS A 134 31.06 -9.15 -14.15
CA LYS A 134 31.60 -8.08 -14.97
C LYS A 134 32.31 -8.64 -16.18
N HIS A 135 31.96 -8.18 -17.35
CA HIS A 135 32.51 -8.63 -18.63
C HIS A 135 34.05 -8.67 -18.66
N GLU A 136 34.69 -7.58 -18.26
CA GLU A 136 36.16 -7.46 -18.36
C GLU A 136 36.94 -8.24 -17.29
N THR A 137 36.37 -8.37 -16.04
CA THR A 137 37.14 -8.83 -14.89
C THR A 137 36.63 -10.12 -14.26
N GLY A 138 35.48 -10.63 -14.72
CA GLY A 138 34.82 -11.81 -14.15
C GLY A 138 34.31 -11.60 -12.69
N GLY A 139 34.47 -10.42 -12.13
CA GLY A 139 34.07 -10.16 -10.75
C GLY A 139 32.55 -10.13 -10.58
N ALA A 140 32.03 -10.77 -9.53
CA ALA A 140 30.60 -10.84 -9.25
C ALA A 140 29.93 -9.46 -9.22
N ALA A 141 28.74 -9.39 -9.80
CA ALA A 141 27.87 -8.21 -9.84
C ALA A 141 26.41 -8.59 -9.64
N GLU A 142 25.66 -7.69 -9.01
CA GLU A 142 24.21 -7.83 -8.83
C GLU A 142 23.54 -6.60 -9.44
N VAL A 143 22.51 -6.81 -10.24
CA VAL A 143 21.65 -5.75 -10.79
C VAL A 143 20.23 -6.03 -10.33
N LEU A 144 19.61 -5.03 -9.71
CA LEU A 144 18.23 -5.10 -9.26
C LEU A 144 17.43 -4.04 -10.02
N LEU A 145 16.59 -4.49 -10.95
CA LEU A 145 15.75 -3.65 -11.77
C LEU A 145 14.66 -2.98 -10.92
N LEU A 146 14.47 -1.69 -11.08
CA LEU A 146 13.53 -0.88 -10.30
C LEU A 146 12.35 -0.41 -11.15
N ARG A 147 12.65 0.28 -12.25
CA ARG A 147 11.64 0.90 -13.11
C ARG A 147 12.14 0.99 -14.55
N GLU A 148 11.28 0.59 -15.49
CA GLU A 148 11.55 0.77 -16.92
C GLU A 148 11.40 2.24 -17.33
N ARG A 149 12.29 2.72 -18.20
CA ARG A 149 12.40 4.13 -18.65
C ARG A 149 12.07 4.25 -20.12
N PHE A 150 10.79 4.18 -20.45
CA PHE A 150 10.27 4.36 -21.82
C PHE A 150 10.49 5.77 -22.39
N ASP A 151 10.70 6.73 -21.50
CA ASP A 151 10.95 8.13 -21.84
C ASP A 151 12.38 8.39 -22.37
N ILE A 152 13.29 7.44 -22.15
CA ILE A 152 14.69 7.53 -22.61
C ILE A 152 14.88 6.77 -23.92
N GLU A 153 14.37 5.55 -24.00
CA GLU A 153 14.48 4.70 -25.18
C GLU A 153 13.24 3.81 -25.27
N GLU A 154 12.69 3.67 -26.47
CA GLU A 154 11.56 2.78 -26.71
C GLU A 154 11.99 1.32 -26.54
N LYS A 155 11.23 0.56 -25.75
CA LYS A 155 11.45 -0.86 -25.54
C LYS A 155 11.30 -1.61 -26.87
N THR A 156 12.28 -2.47 -27.16
CA THR A 156 12.16 -3.49 -28.23
C THR A 156 11.95 -4.87 -27.58
N SER A 157 11.78 -5.91 -28.41
CA SER A 157 11.72 -7.29 -27.88
C SER A 157 13.02 -7.69 -27.16
N THR A 158 14.16 -7.15 -27.59
CA THR A 158 15.51 -7.57 -27.15
C THR A 158 16.28 -6.52 -26.39
N SER A 159 15.76 -5.29 -26.24
CA SER A 159 16.42 -4.18 -25.53
C SER A 159 15.44 -3.30 -24.77
N ALA A 160 15.83 -2.86 -23.57
CA ALA A 160 15.10 -1.87 -22.78
C ALA A 160 16.05 -1.12 -21.83
N VAL A 161 15.66 0.11 -21.48
CA VAL A 161 16.38 0.95 -20.50
C VAL A 161 15.64 0.94 -19.17
N TRP A 162 16.39 0.74 -18.07
CA TRP A 162 15.87 0.64 -16.72
C TRP A 162 16.64 1.50 -15.74
N GLU A 163 15.96 1.94 -14.69
CA GLU A 163 16.60 2.32 -13.44
C GLU A 163 16.87 1.05 -12.64
N ALA A 164 18.07 0.92 -12.10
CA ALA A 164 18.49 -0.26 -11.37
C ALA A 164 19.45 0.07 -10.22
N LEU A 165 19.38 -0.69 -9.15
CA LEU A 165 20.42 -0.74 -8.12
C LEU A 165 21.50 -1.72 -8.56
N VAL A 166 22.77 -1.29 -8.54
CA VAL A 166 23.90 -2.15 -8.91
C VAL A 166 24.86 -2.35 -7.73
N LYS A 167 25.37 -3.56 -7.61
CA LYS A 167 26.45 -3.91 -6.65
C LYS A 167 27.60 -4.60 -7.37
N PRO A 168 28.84 -4.21 -7.05
CA PRO A 168 29.28 -3.16 -6.14
C PRO A 168 29.18 -1.76 -6.79
N GLY A 169 28.36 -0.86 -6.22
CA GLY A 169 28.01 0.43 -6.82
C GLY A 169 29.19 1.35 -7.14
N ARG A 170 30.29 1.30 -6.38
CA ARG A 170 31.50 2.12 -6.63
C ARG A 170 32.30 1.67 -7.86
N ARG A 171 32.20 0.41 -8.27
CA ARG A 171 33.00 -0.21 -9.33
C ARG A 171 32.26 -0.35 -10.66
N LEU A 172 30.92 -0.23 -10.64
CA LEU A 172 30.07 -0.25 -11.82
C LEU A 172 29.76 1.20 -12.20
N LYS A 173 30.65 1.76 -13.04
CA LYS A 173 30.56 3.12 -13.57
C LYS A 173 29.92 3.08 -14.96
N PRO A 174 29.48 4.22 -15.51
CA PRO A 174 29.05 4.31 -16.91
C PRO A 174 30.07 3.65 -17.86
N GLY A 175 29.56 2.84 -18.80
CA GLY A 175 30.37 2.02 -19.72
C GLY A 175 30.68 0.61 -19.18
N ALA A 176 30.40 0.30 -17.91
CA ALA A 176 30.59 -1.06 -17.37
C ALA A 176 29.53 -2.02 -17.94
N ILE A 177 29.96 -3.20 -18.39
CA ILE A 177 29.11 -4.27 -18.90
C ILE A 177 29.13 -5.44 -17.91
N ILE A 178 27.96 -6.04 -17.70
CA ILE A 178 27.75 -7.21 -16.85
C ILE A 178 27.11 -8.30 -17.71
N ASP A 179 27.71 -9.49 -17.70
CA ASP A 179 27.22 -10.68 -18.39
C ASP A 179 26.43 -11.59 -17.46
N PHE A 180 25.35 -12.13 -17.97
CA PHE A 180 24.50 -13.08 -17.28
C PHE A 180 24.39 -14.38 -18.07
N THR A 181 24.68 -15.51 -17.41
CA THR A 181 24.66 -16.86 -17.97
C THR A 181 23.74 -17.75 -17.16
N ARG A 182 23.29 -18.88 -17.74
CA ARG A 182 22.37 -19.81 -17.05
C ARG A 182 23.03 -20.53 -15.85
N GLU A 183 24.30 -20.90 -15.96
CA GLU A 183 25.01 -21.67 -14.92
C GLU A 183 25.20 -20.91 -13.60
N GLN A 184 25.22 -19.57 -13.63
CA GLN A 184 25.31 -18.76 -12.43
C GLN A 184 24.06 -18.86 -11.57
N ASN A 185 22.93 -19.13 -12.17
CA ASN A 185 21.65 -19.32 -11.48
C ASN A 185 21.60 -20.67 -10.74
N ASP A 186 22.16 -21.72 -11.34
CA ASP A 186 22.17 -23.08 -10.75
C ASP A 186 23.19 -23.23 -9.62
N SER A 187 24.30 -22.47 -9.65
CA SER A 187 25.39 -22.55 -8.65
C SER A 187 25.05 -21.91 -7.30
N LEU A 188 24.04 -21.08 -7.20
CA LEU A 188 23.55 -20.55 -5.92
C LEU A 188 22.76 -21.55 -5.10
N SER A 189 22.29 -22.63 -5.73
CA SER A 189 21.65 -23.79 -5.06
C SER A 189 22.65 -24.82 -4.55
N ALA A 190 23.90 -24.76 -4.99
CA ALA A 190 24.97 -25.71 -4.60
C ALA A 190 26.14 -24.93 -3.94
N SER A 191 26.37 -25.15 -2.66
CA SER A 191 27.56 -24.68 -1.93
C SER A 191 28.81 -25.42 -2.41
N SER A 192 29.38 -25.03 -3.56
CA SER A 192 30.71 -25.51 -3.99
C SER A 192 31.62 -24.31 -4.23
N ASN A 193 32.56 -24.13 -3.31
CA ASN A 193 33.74 -23.27 -3.47
C ASN A 193 34.74 -23.91 -4.46
N ASP A 194 34.45 -23.87 -5.74
CA ASP A 194 35.43 -24.25 -6.75
C ASP A 194 35.74 -23.02 -7.64
N PRO A 195 36.93 -22.43 -7.53
CA PRO A 195 37.26 -21.20 -8.25
C PRO A 195 37.70 -21.40 -9.70
N ALA A 196 37.48 -22.55 -10.32
CA ALA A 196 38.01 -22.87 -11.64
C ALA A 196 36.95 -23.47 -12.57
N SER A 197 35.92 -22.72 -12.90
CA SER A 197 35.15 -22.95 -14.11
C SER A 197 35.07 -21.68 -14.93
N THR A 198 36.02 -21.49 -15.87
CA THR A 198 35.80 -20.66 -17.06
C THR A 198 34.79 -21.40 -17.90
N SER A 199 33.50 -21.23 -17.61
CA SER A 199 32.46 -21.88 -18.37
C SER A 199 32.25 -21.16 -19.70
N ASP A 200 32.26 -21.93 -20.77
CA ASP A 200 31.88 -21.54 -22.14
C ASP A 200 30.34 -21.37 -22.27
N SER A 201 29.65 -21.10 -21.16
CA SER A 201 28.21 -20.93 -21.15
C SER A 201 27.78 -19.66 -21.89
N PRO A 202 26.85 -19.76 -22.83
CA PRO A 202 26.42 -18.61 -23.61
C PRO A 202 25.84 -17.51 -22.72
N VAL A 203 26.21 -16.26 -23.05
CA VAL A 203 25.63 -15.08 -22.44
C VAL A 203 24.17 -14.99 -22.87
N ILE A 204 23.27 -14.97 -21.91
CA ILE A 204 21.81 -14.85 -22.11
C ILE A 204 21.37 -13.38 -22.12
N MET A 205 22.02 -12.54 -21.31
CA MET A 205 21.72 -11.13 -21.21
C MET A 205 22.99 -10.36 -20.88
N GLN A 206 23.07 -9.14 -21.40
CA GLN A 206 24.05 -8.13 -20.99
C GLN A 206 23.34 -6.92 -20.38
N VAL A 207 23.95 -6.35 -19.37
CA VAL A 207 23.52 -5.08 -18.78
C VAL A 207 24.67 -4.09 -18.89
N GLU A 208 24.46 -3.01 -19.63
CA GLU A 208 25.36 -1.87 -19.73
C GLU A 208 24.93 -0.78 -18.77
N VAL A 209 25.84 -0.27 -17.96
CA VAL A 209 25.61 0.91 -17.12
C VAL A 209 25.75 2.16 -18.01
N LEU A 210 24.64 2.88 -18.24
CA LEU A 210 24.60 4.05 -19.11
C LEU A 210 25.06 5.31 -18.38
N ASP A 211 24.45 5.60 -17.22
CA ASP A 211 24.70 6.84 -16.49
C ASP A 211 24.31 6.72 -15.01
N TRP A 212 24.66 7.78 -14.28
CA TRP A 212 24.19 8.05 -12.93
C TRP A 212 22.79 8.67 -13.00
N ILE A 213 21.96 8.39 -11.99
CA ILE A 213 20.69 9.07 -11.85
C ILE A 213 20.93 10.25 -10.90
N GLU A 214 20.66 11.49 -11.36
CA GLU A 214 20.72 12.70 -10.53
C GLU A 214 19.74 12.59 -9.36
N ASP A 215 20.16 13.04 -8.18
CA ASP A 215 19.40 12.96 -6.92
C ASP A 215 19.02 11.55 -6.45
N ALA A 216 19.55 10.52 -7.12
CA ALA A 216 19.29 9.14 -6.77
C ALA A 216 20.14 8.65 -5.60
N GLN A 217 19.70 7.55 -5.00
CA GLN A 217 20.43 6.91 -3.91
C GLN A 217 21.76 6.30 -4.40
N LYS A 218 22.64 6.11 -3.44
CA LYS A 218 23.96 5.50 -3.70
C LYS A 218 23.79 4.09 -4.26
N GLY A 219 24.20 3.91 -5.51
CA GLY A 219 24.09 2.64 -6.22
C GLY A 219 23.04 2.59 -7.32
N GLU A 220 22.14 3.56 -7.40
CA GLU A 220 21.18 3.66 -8.51
C GLU A 220 21.86 4.11 -9.80
N ARG A 221 21.48 3.49 -10.91
CA ARG A 221 22.04 3.68 -12.25
C ARG A 221 20.93 3.60 -13.29
N LEU A 222 21.17 4.29 -14.38
CA LEU A 222 20.49 4.03 -15.63
C LEU A 222 21.23 2.90 -16.33
N VAL A 223 20.53 1.83 -16.71
CA VAL A 223 21.12 0.66 -17.34
C VAL A 223 20.35 0.29 -18.60
N ARG A 224 21.05 -0.26 -19.61
CA ARG A 224 20.45 -0.88 -20.78
C ARG A 224 20.60 -2.39 -20.67
N LEU A 225 19.49 -3.09 -20.81
CA LEU A 225 19.44 -4.53 -20.96
C LEU A 225 19.45 -4.89 -22.44
N THR A 226 20.21 -5.90 -22.81
CA THR A 226 20.21 -6.47 -24.16
C THR A 226 20.31 -7.99 -24.09
N THR A 227 19.59 -8.70 -24.95
CA THR A 227 19.61 -10.16 -25.01
C THR A 227 19.76 -10.67 -26.43
N PRO A 228 20.53 -11.76 -26.66
CA PRO A 228 20.55 -12.47 -27.93
C PRO A 228 19.33 -13.36 -28.15
N LEU A 229 18.46 -13.55 -27.14
CA LEU A 229 17.23 -14.31 -27.25
C LEU A 229 16.14 -13.50 -27.96
N ASP A 230 15.02 -14.14 -28.28
CA ASP A 230 13.91 -13.52 -29.00
C ASP A 230 13.19 -12.45 -28.16
N SER A 231 13.27 -12.55 -26.82
CA SER A 231 12.64 -11.62 -25.91
C SER A 231 13.40 -11.40 -24.60
N LEU A 232 13.37 -10.14 -24.11
CA LEU A 232 13.89 -9.78 -22.79
C LEU A 232 13.13 -10.50 -21.67
N ASP A 233 11.83 -10.69 -21.82
CA ASP A 233 11.03 -11.36 -20.81
C ASP A 233 11.46 -12.83 -20.68
N GLU A 234 11.74 -13.53 -21.79
CA GLU A 234 12.32 -14.85 -21.79
C GLU A 234 13.70 -14.89 -21.10
N ALA A 235 14.57 -13.95 -21.43
CA ALA A 235 15.88 -13.84 -20.81
C ALA A 235 15.76 -13.62 -19.29
N LEU A 236 14.91 -12.69 -18.86
CA LEU A 236 14.65 -12.43 -17.44
C LEU A 236 14.16 -13.66 -16.69
N HIS A 237 13.24 -14.44 -17.27
CA HIS A 237 12.77 -15.69 -16.65
C HIS A 237 13.83 -16.78 -16.56
N GLN A 238 14.84 -16.76 -17.46
CA GLN A 238 15.91 -17.74 -17.41
C GLN A 238 17.00 -17.44 -16.36
N ILE A 239 17.24 -16.16 -16.04
CA ILE A 239 18.36 -15.72 -15.20
C ILE A 239 17.96 -14.87 -13.99
N GLY A 240 16.73 -14.39 -13.95
CA GLY A 240 16.25 -13.49 -12.90
C GLY A 240 15.68 -14.24 -11.70
N HIS A 241 15.84 -13.65 -10.54
CA HIS A 241 15.23 -14.07 -9.28
C HIS A 241 14.19 -13.06 -8.82
N THR A 242 13.22 -13.53 -8.10
CA THR A 242 12.24 -12.66 -7.43
C THR A 242 12.95 -11.79 -6.39
N PRO A 243 12.89 -10.45 -6.50
CA PRO A 243 13.44 -9.56 -5.49
C PRO A 243 12.65 -9.67 -4.19
N LEU A 244 13.34 -9.90 -3.10
CA LEU A 244 12.76 -9.92 -1.76
C LEU A 244 13.13 -8.66 -0.98
N PRO A 245 12.29 -8.21 -0.04
CA PRO A 245 12.61 -7.10 0.84
C PRO A 245 13.92 -7.32 1.60
N PRO A 246 14.70 -6.26 1.92
CA PRO A 246 16.06 -6.38 2.48
C PRO A 246 16.14 -7.03 3.85
N TYR A 247 15.02 -7.14 4.57
CA TYR A 247 14.94 -7.82 5.87
C TYR A 247 14.69 -9.33 5.77
N ILE A 248 14.37 -9.87 4.57
CA ILE A 248 14.34 -11.31 4.30
C ILE A 248 15.73 -11.72 3.81
N LYS A 249 16.40 -12.55 4.59
CA LYS A 249 17.78 -12.96 4.32
C LYS A 249 17.82 -14.44 4.03
N ASN A 250 18.56 -14.81 2.98
CA ASN A 250 18.85 -16.23 2.66
C ASN A 250 17.59 -17.10 2.47
N TYR A 251 16.51 -16.55 1.89
CA TYR A 251 15.35 -17.35 1.51
C TYR A 251 15.71 -18.22 0.30
N GLN A 252 15.62 -19.54 0.47
CA GLN A 252 15.90 -20.56 -0.56
C GLN A 252 14.66 -21.42 -0.87
N GLY A 253 13.48 -20.92 -0.50
CA GLY A 253 12.23 -21.60 -0.80
C GLY A 253 11.72 -21.27 -2.20
N ASP A 254 10.55 -21.80 -2.51
CA ASP A 254 9.85 -21.52 -3.75
C ASP A 254 9.48 -20.04 -3.86
N GLU A 255 10.02 -19.34 -4.86
CA GLU A 255 9.79 -17.92 -5.11
C GLU A 255 8.32 -17.62 -5.45
N GLU A 256 7.57 -18.62 -5.96
CA GLU A 256 6.13 -18.50 -6.20
C GLU A 256 5.33 -18.26 -4.91
N LEU A 257 5.88 -18.60 -3.76
CA LEU A 257 5.28 -18.27 -2.46
C LEU A 257 5.31 -16.75 -2.13
N TYR A 258 6.12 -15.97 -2.86
CA TYR A 258 6.10 -14.51 -2.80
C TYR A 258 5.17 -13.87 -3.83
N GLN A 259 4.38 -14.65 -4.55
CA GLN A 259 3.32 -14.20 -5.46
C GLN A 259 1.95 -14.46 -4.85
N THR A 260 0.97 -13.56 -5.14
CA THR A 260 -0.42 -13.78 -4.75
C THR A 260 -1.09 -14.78 -5.69
N VAL A 261 -2.07 -15.55 -5.19
CA VAL A 261 -2.81 -16.54 -6.00
C VAL A 261 -3.68 -15.93 -7.11
N PHE A 262 -3.82 -14.61 -7.11
CA PHE A 262 -4.57 -13.83 -8.10
C PHE A 262 -3.68 -12.87 -8.89
N SER A 263 -2.36 -12.96 -8.76
CA SER A 263 -1.41 -12.14 -9.54
C SER A 263 -1.48 -12.48 -11.03
N ARG A 264 -1.33 -11.46 -11.89
CA ARG A 264 -1.45 -11.62 -13.35
C ARG A 264 -0.25 -11.05 -14.10
N GLU A 265 -0.11 -9.71 -14.11
CA GLU A 265 0.87 -9.02 -14.94
C GLU A 265 2.15 -8.74 -14.17
N GLU A 266 3.29 -9.16 -14.73
CA GLU A 266 4.63 -8.92 -14.17
C GLU A 266 5.06 -7.47 -14.43
N LYS A 267 4.81 -6.60 -13.45
CA LYS A 267 5.13 -5.18 -13.52
C LYS A 267 5.67 -4.59 -12.21
N SER A 268 5.81 -5.39 -11.18
CA SER A 268 6.20 -4.91 -9.86
C SER A 268 7.55 -5.44 -9.43
N ALA A 269 8.32 -4.60 -8.73
CA ALA A 269 9.54 -5.01 -8.05
C ALA A 269 9.29 -5.64 -6.65
N ALA A 270 8.06 -5.55 -6.12
CA ALA A 270 7.68 -6.16 -4.85
C ALA A 270 6.22 -6.65 -4.85
N ALA A 271 5.95 -7.71 -4.09
CA ALA A 271 4.61 -8.28 -3.98
C ALA A 271 3.68 -7.44 -3.08
N PRO A 272 2.36 -7.40 -3.37
CA PRO A 272 1.35 -6.88 -2.46
C PRO A 272 1.07 -7.89 -1.34
N THR A 273 1.95 -7.93 -0.33
CA THR A 273 2.12 -9.04 0.62
C THR A 273 0.90 -9.37 1.46
N ALA A 274 -0.04 -8.44 1.66
CA ALA A 274 -1.32 -8.74 2.32
C ALA A 274 -2.19 -9.72 1.52
N GLY A 275 -2.00 -9.82 0.22
CA GLY A 275 -2.65 -10.80 -0.65
C GLY A 275 -2.10 -12.22 -0.51
N LEU A 276 -0.89 -12.38 0.04
CA LEU A 276 -0.25 -13.70 0.20
C LEU A 276 -1.00 -14.62 1.16
N HIS A 277 -1.82 -14.06 2.03
CA HIS A 277 -2.61 -14.84 3.00
C HIS A 277 -3.82 -15.55 2.38
N PHE A 278 -4.25 -15.14 1.20
CA PHE A 278 -5.38 -15.77 0.52
C PHE A 278 -4.99 -17.07 -0.18
N THR A 279 -5.91 -18.04 -0.12
CA THR A 279 -5.86 -19.25 -0.95
C THR A 279 -7.02 -19.23 -1.95
N PRO A 280 -6.93 -19.96 -3.08
CA PRO A 280 -8.04 -20.07 -4.01
C PRO A 280 -9.32 -20.56 -3.34
N GLU A 281 -9.22 -21.55 -2.44
CA GLU A 281 -10.35 -22.14 -1.70
C GLU A 281 -11.03 -21.11 -0.79
N LEU A 282 -10.24 -20.27 -0.11
CA LEU A 282 -10.81 -19.21 0.74
C LEU A 282 -11.54 -18.17 -0.10
N ILE A 283 -10.98 -17.78 -1.26
CA ILE A 283 -11.63 -16.81 -2.17
C ILE A 283 -12.95 -17.38 -2.68
N GLU A 284 -12.98 -18.64 -3.14
CA GLU A 284 -14.23 -19.26 -3.63
C GLU A 284 -15.29 -19.36 -2.52
N ARG A 285 -14.93 -19.79 -1.31
CA ARG A 285 -15.84 -19.83 -0.17
C ARG A 285 -16.40 -18.43 0.17
N LEU A 286 -15.60 -17.38 0.03
CA LEU A 286 -16.05 -15.99 0.23
C LEU A 286 -17.04 -15.57 -0.86
N LYS A 287 -16.78 -15.92 -2.13
CA LYS A 287 -17.71 -15.69 -3.24
C LYS A 287 -19.04 -16.43 -3.04
N GLU A 288 -19.00 -17.70 -2.64
CA GLU A 288 -20.20 -18.48 -2.31
C GLU A 288 -21.00 -17.84 -1.17
N LYS A 289 -20.33 -17.19 -0.21
CA LYS A 289 -20.97 -16.40 0.84
C LYS A 289 -21.63 -15.12 0.35
N GLY A 290 -21.36 -14.70 -0.89
CA GLY A 290 -21.85 -13.44 -1.46
C GLY A 290 -20.91 -12.24 -1.22
N VAL A 291 -19.63 -12.49 -0.92
CA VAL A 291 -18.58 -11.46 -0.88
C VAL A 291 -18.00 -11.30 -2.27
N GLY A 292 -18.01 -10.07 -2.78
CA GLY A 292 -17.40 -9.74 -4.07
C GLY A 292 -15.87 -9.75 -4.00
N PHE A 293 -15.21 -9.98 -5.14
CA PHE A 293 -13.77 -9.90 -5.28
C PHE A 293 -13.40 -9.22 -6.59
N GLU A 294 -12.77 -8.05 -6.52
CA GLU A 294 -12.29 -7.28 -7.66
C GLU A 294 -10.82 -6.92 -7.49
N THR A 295 -10.19 -6.48 -8.56
CA THR A 295 -8.77 -6.19 -8.57
C THR A 295 -8.49 -4.77 -9.05
N VAL A 296 -7.37 -4.23 -8.57
CA VAL A 296 -6.68 -3.04 -9.06
C VAL A 296 -5.26 -3.44 -9.43
N HIS A 297 -4.57 -2.58 -10.14
CA HIS A 297 -3.17 -2.74 -10.46
C HIS A 297 -2.37 -1.58 -9.89
N LEU A 298 -1.27 -1.86 -9.18
CA LEU A 298 -0.28 -0.87 -8.76
C LEU A 298 1.10 -1.50 -8.88
N GLU A 299 1.98 -0.86 -9.63
CA GLU A 299 3.37 -1.25 -9.83
C GLU A 299 4.17 -0.90 -8.57
N VAL A 300 4.38 -1.88 -7.68
CA VAL A 300 5.02 -1.66 -6.38
C VAL A 300 6.53 -1.51 -6.55
N GLY A 301 7.06 -0.36 -6.15
CA GLY A 301 8.50 -0.12 -6.09
C GLY A 301 9.13 -0.60 -4.78
N LEU A 302 10.45 -0.81 -4.77
CA LEU A 302 11.20 -1.19 -3.56
C LEU A 302 11.25 -0.07 -2.50
N ASP A 303 10.98 1.18 -2.90
CA ASP A 303 10.87 2.32 -1.99
C ASP A 303 9.80 2.15 -0.92
N THR A 304 8.81 1.29 -1.19
CA THR A 304 7.75 0.92 -0.24
C THR A 304 8.32 0.36 1.09
N PHE A 305 9.52 -0.22 1.08
CA PHE A 305 10.17 -0.79 2.27
C PHE A 305 11.15 0.17 2.97
N ARG A 306 11.26 1.41 2.47
CA ARG A 306 12.17 2.40 3.06
C ARG A 306 11.56 3.08 4.28
N VAL A 307 12.42 3.48 5.20
CA VAL A 307 12.04 4.36 6.30
C VAL A 307 12.00 5.81 5.83
N VAL A 308 11.14 6.61 6.43
CA VAL A 308 11.11 8.05 6.21
C VAL A 308 12.29 8.67 6.97
N GLU A 309 13.15 9.37 6.26
CA GLU A 309 14.39 9.95 6.83
C GLU A 309 14.14 11.34 7.46
N THR A 310 13.19 12.11 6.92
CA THR A 310 12.82 13.43 7.45
C THR A 310 12.07 13.28 8.79
N GLU A 311 12.38 14.13 9.76
CA GLU A 311 11.65 14.11 11.04
C GLU A 311 10.27 14.72 10.92
N ASP A 312 10.09 15.76 10.10
CA ASP A 312 8.75 16.24 9.68
C ASP A 312 8.24 15.39 8.51
N PRO A 313 7.17 14.61 8.70
CA PRO A 313 6.60 13.80 7.63
C PRO A 313 6.10 14.61 6.44
N HIS A 314 5.76 15.90 6.65
CA HIS A 314 5.28 16.78 5.58
C HIS A 314 6.38 17.18 4.58
N GLU A 315 7.65 17.05 4.97
CA GLU A 315 8.82 17.24 4.10
C GLU A 315 9.18 15.97 3.30
N HIS A 316 8.50 14.85 3.58
CA HIS A 316 8.76 13.59 2.88
C HIS A 316 8.21 13.64 1.45
N HIS A 317 9.09 13.45 0.48
CA HIS A 317 8.71 13.29 -0.92
C HIS A 317 8.35 11.82 -1.21
N MET A 318 7.04 11.55 -1.35
CA MET A 318 6.56 10.22 -1.69
C MET A 318 6.98 9.86 -3.10
N HIS A 319 7.54 8.66 -3.27
CA HIS A 319 7.87 8.12 -4.58
C HIS A 319 6.61 7.95 -5.46
N THR A 320 6.82 8.04 -6.77
CA THR A 320 5.75 7.89 -7.76
C THR A 320 5.62 6.44 -8.18
N GLU A 321 4.41 5.91 -8.19
CA GLU A 321 4.06 4.57 -8.67
C GLU A 321 2.96 4.66 -9.73
N TYR A 322 2.95 3.73 -10.70
CA TYR A 322 1.88 3.60 -11.67
C TYR A 322 0.75 2.75 -11.09
N TYR A 323 -0.50 3.16 -11.36
CA TYR A 323 -1.67 2.41 -10.93
C TYR A 323 -2.78 2.45 -11.97
N SER A 324 -3.67 1.44 -11.88
CA SER A 324 -4.91 1.37 -12.65
C SER A 324 -6.06 0.90 -11.76
N VAL A 325 -7.22 1.50 -11.97
CA VAL A 325 -8.50 1.06 -11.39
C VAL A 325 -9.45 0.80 -12.55
N PRO A 326 -9.71 -0.47 -12.90
CA PRO A 326 -10.59 -0.81 -14.02
C PRO A 326 -12.03 -0.34 -13.81
N GLN A 327 -12.75 -0.01 -14.89
CA GLN A 327 -14.16 0.40 -14.83
C GLN A 327 -15.03 -0.64 -14.10
N LYS A 328 -14.82 -1.93 -14.36
CA LYS A 328 -15.54 -3.03 -13.67
C LYS A 328 -15.42 -2.95 -12.15
N THR A 329 -14.22 -2.57 -11.65
CA THR A 329 -13.95 -2.41 -10.21
C THR A 329 -14.66 -1.17 -9.65
N VAL A 330 -14.65 -0.05 -10.39
CA VAL A 330 -15.41 1.16 -10.04
C VAL A 330 -16.91 0.84 -9.94
N ASP A 331 -17.48 0.15 -10.94
CA ASP A 331 -18.89 -0.22 -10.95
C ASP A 331 -19.26 -1.17 -9.81
N ALA A 332 -18.37 -2.12 -9.48
CA ALA A 332 -18.57 -3.03 -8.35
C ALA A 332 -18.55 -2.28 -7.02
N ILE A 333 -17.61 -1.35 -6.83
CA ILE A 333 -17.52 -0.50 -5.63
C ILE A 333 -18.78 0.36 -5.49
N LYS A 334 -19.25 0.98 -6.57
CA LYS A 334 -20.47 1.78 -6.56
C LYS A 334 -21.68 0.95 -6.14
N ARG A 335 -21.90 -0.20 -6.78
CA ARG A 335 -22.98 -1.13 -6.39
C ARG A 335 -22.88 -1.59 -4.93
N THR A 336 -21.67 -1.86 -4.45
CA THR A 336 -21.44 -2.26 -3.05
C THR A 336 -21.87 -1.17 -2.08
N LYS A 337 -21.47 0.08 -2.33
CA LYS A 337 -21.82 1.24 -1.50
C LYS A 337 -23.33 1.53 -1.53
N GLU A 338 -23.95 1.49 -2.70
CA GLU A 338 -25.39 1.70 -2.89
C GLU A 338 -26.23 0.66 -2.12
N ASN A 339 -25.73 -0.58 -2.01
CA ASN A 339 -26.38 -1.67 -1.26
C ASN A 339 -25.99 -1.71 0.24
N GLY A 340 -25.23 -0.73 0.73
CA GLY A 340 -24.81 -0.66 2.14
C GLY A 340 -23.72 -1.68 2.53
N GLY A 341 -23.04 -2.28 1.56
CA GLY A 341 -21.88 -3.13 1.75
C GLY A 341 -20.61 -2.32 2.02
N ARG A 342 -19.53 -3.01 2.42
CA ARG A 342 -18.22 -2.40 2.71
C ARG A 342 -17.23 -2.70 1.61
N VAL A 343 -16.37 -1.73 1.30
CA VAL A 343 -15.19 -1.89 0.45
C VAL A 343 -13.98 -2.21 1.34
N ILE A 344 -13.44 -3.42 1.22
CA ILE A 344 -12.33 -3.91 2.01
C ILE A 344 -11.08 -3.96 1.11
N ALA A 345 -10.12 -3.09 1.37
CA ALA A 345 -8.85 -3.11 0.65
C ALA A 345 -7.96 -4.24 1.17
N VAL A 346 -7.40 -5.03 0.26
CA VAL A 346 -6.38 -6.03 0.55
C VAL A 346 -5.01 -5.43 0.24
N GLY A 347 -4.34 -4.96 1.28
CA GLY A 347 -3.04 -4.29 1.23
C GLY A 347 -3.13 -2.77 1.11
N THR A 348 -2.06 -2.12 1.55
CA THR A 348 -1.87 -0.67 1.47
C THR A 348 -1.77 -0.17 0.02
N THR A 349 -1.32 -1.02 -0.91
CA THR A 349 -1.28 -0.73 -2.34
C THR A 349 -2.69 -0.57 -2.93
N SER A 350 -3.63 -1.44 -2.54
CA SER A 350 -5.04 -1.31 -2.93
C SER A 350 -5.68 -0.04 -2.35
N VAL A 351 -5.35 0.32 -1.10
CA VAL A 351 -5.78 1.60 -0.52
C VAL A 351 -5.28 2.77 -1.36
N ARG A 352 -3.98 2.79 -1.69
CA ARG A 352 -3.40 3.89 -2.46
C ARG A 352 -4.01 3.99 -3.86
N SER A 353 -4.21 2.88 -4.55
CA SER A 353 -4.88 2.88 -5.87
C SER A 353 -6.29 3.46 -5.79
N LEU A 354 -7.10 2.98 -4.86
CA LEU A 354 -8.50 3.39 -4.73
C LEU A 354 -8.64 4.85 -4.32
N GLU A 355 -7.88 5.29 -3.32
CA GLU A 355 -7.93 6.67 -2.84
C GLU A 355 -7.30 7.66 -3.84
N SER A 356 -6.32 7.22 -4.66
CA SER A 356 -5.77 8.03 -5.76
C SER A 356 -6.73 8.19 -6.94
N ALA A 357 -7.66 7.24 -7.11
CA ALA A 357 -8.65 7.29 -8.18
C ALA A 357 -9.91 8.09 -7.79
N TRP A 358 -10.00 8.52 -6.53
CA TRP A 358 -11.09 9.40 -6.09
C TRP A 358 -10.95 10.79 -6.69
N ASP A 359 -11.98 11.25 -7.38
CA ASP A 359 -12.08 12.61 -7.91
C ASP A 359 -12.75 13.51 -6.88
N ASN A 360 -11.98 14.48 -6.35
CA ASN A 360 -12.48 15.39 -5.32
C ASN A 360 -13.47 16.42 -5.87
N GLU A 361 -13.38 16.78 -7.16
CA GLU A 361 -14.28 17.76 -7.79
C GLU A 361 -15.64 17.13 -8.07
N ALA A 362 -15.62 15.93 -8.66
CA ALA A 362 -16.84 15.16 -8.93
C ALA A 362 -17.38 14.44 -7.68
N SER A 363 -16.58 14.31 -6.62
CA SER A 363 -16.88 13.52 -5.42
C SER A 363 -17.26 12.08 -5.74
N GLU A 364 -16.53 11.46 -6.67
CA GLU A 364 -16.76 10.07 -7.10
C GLU A 364 -15.47 9.32 -7.39
N LEU A 365 -15.54 7.99 -7.38
CA LEU A 365 -14.47 7.13 -7.82
C LEU A 365 -14.49 7.01 -9.35
N VAL A 366 -13.35 7.26 -10.00
CA VAL A 366 -13.19 7.25 -11.46
C VAL A 366 -12.24 6.16 -11.89
N ALA A 367 -12.56 5.47 -12.98
CA ALA A 367 -11.64 4.51 -13.59
C ALA A 367 -10.36 5.20 -14.05
N ARG A 368 -9.23 4.54 -13.83
CA ARG A 368 -7.88 5.03 -14.19
C ARG A 368 -7.13 3.94 -14.92
N GLU A 369 -6.47 4.30 -15.99
CA GLU A 369 -5.61 3.40 -16.74
C GLU A 369 -4.17 3.94 -16.69
N ARG A 370 -3.29 3.20 -16.05
CA ARG A 370 -1.86 3.48 -15.91
C ARG A 370 -1.52 4.94 -15.60
N GLN A 371 -2.19 5.49 -14.58
CA GLN A 371 -1.89 6.83 -14.06
C GLN A 371 -0.78 6.75 -13.00
N THR A 372 -0.15 7.87 -12.73
CA THR A 372 0.85 7.98 -11.66
C THR A 372 0.20 8.44 -10.36
N THR A 373 0.72 7.94 -9.22
CA THR A 373 0.35 8.43 -7.90
C THR A 373 1.58 8.63 -7.02
N ASN A 374 1.62 9.75 -6.31
CA ASN A 374 2.51 10.03 -5.20
C ASN A 374 1.70 10.26 -3.91
N LEU A 375 0.50 9.70 -3.83
CA LEU A 375 -0.38 9.90 -2.68
C LEU A 375 0.30 9.43 -1.39
N PHE A 376 0.51 10.36 -0.49
CA PHE A 376 1.01 10.14 0.86
C PHE A 376 -0.14 10.22 1.86
N ILE A 377 -0.52 9.09 2.44
CA ILE A 377 -1.59 8.99 3.42
C ILE A 377 -1.01 9.08 4.83
N PHE A 378 -1.36 10.14 5.54
CA PHE A 378 -0.89 10.48 6.88
C PHE A 378 -2.08 10.74 7.82
N PRO A 379 -1.94 10.62 9.16
CA PRO A 379 -3.02 10.92 10.11
C PRO A 379 -3.66 12.27 9.87
N GLY A 380 -4.98 12.26 9.71
CA GLY A 380 -5.79 13.41 9.25
C GLY A 380 -6.37 13.23 7.86
N TYR A 381 -5.89 12.25 7.09
CA TYR A 381 -6.47 11.89 5.80
C TYR A 381 -7.90 11.37 5.95
N THR A 382 -8.77 11.77 5.03
CA THR A 382 -10.16 11.29 4.95
C THR A 382 -10.25 10.23 3.86
N PHE A 383 -10.58 9.00 4.24
CA PHE A 383 -10.79 7.91 3.30
C PHE A 383 -12.17 8.03 2.66
N ASN A 384 -12.22 8.06 1.34
CA ASN A 384 -13.44 8.24 0.56
C ASN A 384 -14.01 6.91 0.04
N VAL A 385 -13.13 5.95 -0.22
CA VAL A 385 -13.49 4.68 -0.87
C VAL A 385 -13.43 3.51 0.12
N VAL A 386 -12.37 3.42 0.92
CA VAL A 386 -12.04 2.23 1.71
C VAL A 386 -12.69 2.26 3.11
N ASP A 387 -13.48 1.23 3.43
CA ASP A 387 -14.17 1.08 4.71
C ASP A 387 -13.43 0.18 5.71
N ALA A 388 -12.72 -0.86 5.21
CA ALA A 388 -11.93 -1.78 6.01
C ALA A 388 -10.63 -2.16 5.30
N LEU A 389 -9.63 -2.61 6.05
CA LEU A 389 -8.29 -2.87 5.55
C LEU A 389 -7.75 -4.21 6.07
N ILE A 390 -7.32 -5.07 5.16
CA ILE A 390 -6.47 -6.24 5.45
C ILE A 390 -5.04 -5.84 5.12
N THR A 391 -4.09 -6.01 6.05
CA THR A 391 -2.70 -5.60 5.85
C THR A 391 -1.73 -6.46 6.66
N ASN A 392 -0.43 -6.35 6.39
CA ASN A 392 0.64 -6.90 7.24
C ASN A 392 1.00 -5.92 8.35
N PHE A 393 1.94 -6.32 9.22
CA PHE A 393 2.66 -5.40 10.09
C PHE A 393 3.80 -4.74 9.30
N HIS A 394 4.03 -3.46 9.54
CA HIS A 394 4.93 -2.64 8.73
C HIS A 394 6.19 -2.22 9.49
N VAL A 395 7.24 -1.88 8.75
CA VAL A 395 8.50 -1.38 9.28
C VAL A 395 8.26 -0.07 10.07
N PRO A 396 8.90 0.13 11.24
CA PRO A 396 8.82 1.38 11.97
C PRO A 396 9.27 2.57 11.11
N ARG A 397 8.71 3.75 11.39
CA ARG A 397 9.00 5.01 10.68
C ARG A 397 8.76 4.98 9.17
N SER A 398 7.96 4.04 8.67
CA SER A 398 7.61 3.94 7.25
C SER A 398 6.33 4.68 6.89
N THR A 399 6.18 5.03 5.60
CA THR A 399 4.94 5.59 5.06
C THR A 399 3.75 4.66 5.26
N LEU A 400 3.99 3.35 5.28
CA LEU A 400 2.96 2.33 5.53
C LEU A 400 2.46 2.36 6.98
N MET A 401 3.37 2.56 7.95
CA MET A 401 3.01 2.75 9.36
C MET A 401 2.15 3.99 9.56
N MET A 402 2.45 5.07 8.82
CA MET A 402 1.67 6.30 8.81
C MET A 402 0.29 6.10 8.18
N LEU A 403 0.18 5.35 7.07
CA LEU A 403 -1.08 5.01 6.42
C LEU A 403 -2.03 4.23 7.35
N VAL A 404 -1.56 3.15 7.97
CA VAL A 404 -2.41 2.37 8.89
C VAL A 404 -2.79 3.19 10.13
N SER A 405 -1.92 4.11 10.57
CA SER A 405 -2.21 5.07 11.65
C SER A 405 -3.25 6.10 11.24
N ALA A 406 -3.28 6.51 9.97
CA ALA A 406 -4.34 7.35 9.43
C ALA A 406 -5.67 6.61 9.35
N PHE A 407 -5.63 5.31 9.03
CA PHE A 407 -6.84 4.49 8.85
C PHE A 407 -7.62 4.28 10.17
N SER A 408 -6.95 4.23 11.31
CA SER A 408 -7.60 4.15 12.64
C SER A 408 -7.21 5.35 13.51
N SER A 409 -6.15 5.19 14.28
CA SER A 409 -5.42 6.25 14.96
C SER A 409 -4.02 5.73 15.31
N ARG A 410 -3.05 6.63 15.43
CA ARG A 410 -1.69 6.28 15.84
C ARG A 410 -1.69 5.49 17.15
N ASP A 411 -2.46 5.92 18.14
CA ASP A 411 -2.48 5.28 19.48
C ASP A 411 -3.06 3.85 19.43
N ASN A 412 -4.11 3.62 18.62
CA ASN A 412 -4.68 2.29 18.41
C ASN A 412 -3.69 1.36 17.70
N ILE A 413 -3.03 1.85 16.66
CA ILE A 413 -2.04 1.08 15.90
C ILE A 413 -0.84 0.73 16.79
N MET A 414 -0.28 1.68 17.53
CA MET A 414 0.82 1.41 18.47
C MET A 414 0.43 0.42 19.58
N LYS A 415 -0.81 0.46 20.04
CA LYS A 415 -1.37 -0.56 20.96
C LYS A 415 -1.43 -1.93 20.29
N ALA A 416 -1.89 -2.01 19.04
CA ALA A 416 -1.97 -3.26 18.28
C ALA A 416 -0.59 -3.87 18.04
N TYR A 417 0.41 -3.06 17.69
CA TYR A 417 1.79 -3.52 17.48
C TYR A 417 2.44 -4.04 18.77
N ARG A 418 2.27 -3.32 19.90
CA ARG A 418 2.72 -3.83 21.23
C ARG A 418 2.05 -5.16 21.60
N HIS A 419 0.75 -5.31 21.30
CA HIS A 419 0.03 -6.56 21.50
C HIS A 419 0.60 -7.68 20.62
N ALA A 420 0.80 -7.44 19.34
CA ALA A 420 1.34 -8.40 18.38
C ALA A 420 2.74 -8.88 18.81
N ILE A 421 3.64 -7.97 19.19
CA ILE A 421 4.99 -8.29 19.69
C ILE A 421 4.89 -9.17 20.95
N LYS A 422 4.08 -8.77 21.93
CA LYS A 422 3.88 -9.55 23.19
C LYS A 422 3.33 -10.95 22.90
N ARG A 423 2.46 -11.08 21.88
CA ARG A 423 1.83 -12.34 21.48
C ARG A 423 2.66 -13.13 20.45
N LYS A 424 3.88 -12.66 20.16
CA LYS A 424 4.81 -13.28 19.20
C LYS A 424 4.14 -13.51 17.85
N TYR A 425 3.55 -12.46 17.29
CA TYR A 425 3.16 -12.43 15.89
C TYR A 425 4.42 -12.37 15.03
N ARG A 426 4.37 -13.01 13.88
CA ARG A 426 5.38 -12.88 12.84
C ARG A 426 5.12 -11.55 12.12
N LEU A 427 6.19 -10.79 11.88
CA LEU A 427 6.06 -9.43 11.35
C LEU A 427 6.58 -9.32 9.91
N LEU A 428 6.19 -8.27 9.23
CA LEU A 428 6.56 -7.88 7.87
C LEU A 428 5.99 -8.82 6.78
N SER A 429 6.65 -8.88 5.59
CA SER A 429 6.09 -9.46 4.36
C SER A 429 5.59 -10.90 4.45
N PHE A 430 6.35 -11.79 5.04
CA PHE A 430 5.95 -13.20 5.28
C PHE A 430 5.29 -13.40 6.65
N GLY A 431 5.02 -12.32 7.35
CA GLY A 431 4.45 -12.33 8.68
C GLY A 431 2.96 -12.62 8.72
N ASP A 432 2.37 -12.29 9.86
CA ASP A 432 0.95 -12.45 10.13
C ASP A 432 0.14 -11.23 9.64
N ALA A 433 -1.17 -11.35 9.60
CA ALA A 433 -2.08 -10.35 9.09
C ALA A 433 -2.68 -9.45 10.18
N MET A 434 -3.13 -8.27 9.77
CA MET A 434 -4.05 -7.41 10.50
C MET A 434 -5.34 -7.21 9.68
N PHE A 435 -6.48 -7.21 10.36
CA PHE A 435 -7.77 -6.79 9.79
C PHE A 435 -8.33 -5.63 10.61
N ILE A 436 -8.51 -4.46 9.99
CA ILE A 436 -8.97 -3.21 10.60
C ILE A 436 -10.34 -2.86 10.00
N TYR A 437 -11.42 -2.81 10.83
CA TYR A 437 -12.79 -2.61 10.37
C TYR A 437 -13.64 -1.76 11.34
#